data_fec730f514b2ecbd9fa4bc022f31ceb1
#
_entry.id   fec730f514b2ecbd9fa4bc022f31ceb1
#
_cell.length_a   1.000
_cell.length_b   1.000
_cell.length_c   1.000
_cell.angle_alpha   90.00
_cell.angle_beta   90.00
_cell.angle_gamma   90.00
#
_symmetry.space_group_name_H-M   'P 1'
#
loop_
_entity.id
_entity.type
_entity.pdbx_description
1 polymer ?
#
loop_
_entity_poly.entity_id
_entity_poly.type
_entity_poly.pdbx_seq_one_letter_code
_entity_poly.pdbx_strand_id
1 'polypeptide(L)'
;KNYIFRNSKYIYAIDPPLYNTIGANGTTPANTWGYALANTSNVAFATMNTTPVMTLTNGSDDAPSDANRLASWSLFSNPDLVDVSLLITGSASITVQQYVIDNIATVRKDCIAFISPPSANVVNQTNSETTNIQNWITALNRSSSYVVADSGWKYMFDKYNNNYTYVPLNGDIAGLCVYTDAVRDPWFSPAGFNRGNLKNVVKLAWNPNKTQRDTLYGIGVNPVGTFAGQGTVLFGDKTLQSKPSAFDRINVRRLFIVLEKSIAQAAKFSLFEFNDVTTQNQFVNLVTPFLADIKARRGIFDYRVVCDSTNNTQSVIDSNQFVGDIYIKPARSVNFIQLNFIAVRTGVEFTTIVGQA
;
A
#
# COMPACT_ATOMS: atom_id res chain seq x y z
N LYS A 1 30.74 -17.45 14.79
CA LYS A 1 29.89 -16.65 13.91
C LYS A 1 28.71 -16.09 14.66
N ASN A 2 27.79 -16.92 15.21
CA ASN A 2 26.59 -16.46 15.94
C ASN A 2 26.88 -15.57 17.16
N TYR A 3 28.02 -15.83 17.85
CA TYR A 3 28.45 -14.99 18.96
C TYR A 3 28.84 -13.59 18.51
N ILE A 4 29.58 -13.47 17.41
CA ILE A 4 29.96 -12.18 16.82
C ILE A 4 28.72 -11.39 16.37
N PHE A 5 27.78 -12.02 15.67
CA PHE A 5 26.53 -11.39 15.23
C PHE A 5 25.68 -10.85 16.39
N ARG A 6 25.68 -11.55 17.54
CA ARG A 6 24.90 -11.14 18.70
C ARG A 6 25.54 -10.05 19.55
N ASN A 7 26.87 -9.95 19.54
CA ASN A 7 27.63 -9.13 20.49
C ASN A 7 28.43 -7.99 19.84
N SER A 8 28.60 -7.96 18.52
CA SER A 8 29.33 -6.92 17.83
C SER A 8 28.43 -6.07 16.93
N LYS A 9 28.61 -4.74 17.03
CA LYS A 9 28.00 -3.76 16.13
C LYS A 9 28.89 -3.43 14.92
N TYR A 10 30.16 -3.84 14.94
CA TYR A 10 31.18 -3.40 13.98
C TYR A 10 31.88 -4.54 13.25
N ILE A 11 31.73 -5.78 13.73
CA ILE A 11 32.39 -6.96 13.15
C ILE A 11 31.32 -7.94 12.68
N TYR A 12 31.43 -8.35 11.41
CA TYR A 12 30.58 -9.35 10.80
C TYR A 12 31.41 -10.56 10.38
N ALA A 13 30.97 -11.76 10.75
CA ALA A 13 31.60 -13.01 10.31
C ALA A 13 30.87 -13.51 9.06
N ILE A 14 31.52 -13.43 7.92
CA ILE A 14 31.01 -13.88 6.62
C ILE A 14 31.68 -15.21 6.27
N ASP A 15 30.90 -16.20 5.84
CA ASP A 15 31.47 -17.44 5.31
C ASP A 15 31.99 -17.18 3.89
N PRO A 16 33.15 -17.72 3.53
CA PRO A 16 33.66 -17.63 2.15
C PRO A 16 32.64 -18.28 1.19
N PRO A 17 32.41 -17.70 0.01
CA PRO A 17 31.36 -18.16 -0.92
C PRO A 17 31.49 -19.59 -1.40
N LEU A 18 32.69 -20.20 -1.27
CA LEU A 18 32.98 -21.55 -1.72
C LEU A 18 33.21 -22.54 -0.56
N TYR A 19 32.78 -22.19 0.66
CA TYR A 19 33.08 -23.03 1.83
C TYR A 19 32.49 -24.47 1.74
N ASN A 20 31.42 -24.64 0.97
CA ASN A 20 30.77 -25.93 0.71
C ASN A 20 31.21 -26.62 -0.60
N THR A 21 32.10 -26.01 -1.37
CA THR A 21 32.54 -26.57 -2.65
C THR A 21 33.82 -27.34 -2.44
N ILE A 22 33.71 -28.65 -2.38
CA ILE A 22 34.90 -29.54 -2.43
C ILE A 22 35.32 -29.57 -3.90
N GLY A 23 36.57 -29.17 -4.18
CA GLY A 23 37.14 -29.26 -5.52
C GLY A 23 37.14 -30.72 -6.03
N ALA A 24 37.10 -30.92 -7.34
CA ALA A 24 37.01 -32.23 -7.99
C ALA A 24 38.09 -33.24 -7.56
N ASN A 25 39.15 -32.82 -6.89
CA ASN A 25 40.22 -33.65 -6.36
C ASN A 25 40.27 -33.70 -4.81
N GLY A 26 39.17 -33.37 -4.12
CA GLY A 26 39.13 -33.37 -2.66
C GLY A 26 39.96 -32.27 -1.98
N THR A 27 40.42 -31.28 -2.73
CA THR A 27 41.18 -30.13 -2.21
C THR A 27 40.22 -29.01 -1.82
N THR A 28 40.33 -28.56 -0.59
CA THR A 28 39.62 -27.37 -0.10
C THR A 28 40.16 -26.14 -0.85
N PRO A 29 39.28 -25.21 -1.29
CA PRO A 29 39.74 -23.98 -1.93
C PRO A 29 40.71 -23.23 -1.03
N ALA A 30 41.82 -22.74 -1.57
CA ALA A 30 42.72 -21.86 -0.85
C ALA A 30 41.92 -20.65 -0.36
N ASN A 31 41.90 -20.35 0.95
CA ASN A 31 41.16 -19.29 1.66
C ASN A 31 39.90 -19.71 2.45
N THR A 32 39.68 -21.01 2.68
CA THR A 32 38.63 -21.44 3.60
C THR A 32 39.13 -21.42 5.05
N TRP A 33 38.52 -20.57 5.87
CA TRP A 33 38.81 -20.50 7.30
C TRP A 33 38.30 -21.76 8.02
N GLY A 34 39.21 -22.39 8.79
CA GLY A 34 38.83 -23.43 9.74
C GLY A 34 38.61 -24.84 9.17
N TYR A 35 38.91 -25.09 7.91
CA TYR A 35 38.92 -26.46 7.38
C TYR A 35 40.31 -27.06 7.51
N ALA A 36 40.43 -28.13 8.26
CA ALA A 36 41.59 -28.99 8.18
C ALA A 36 41.58 -29.62 6.78
N LEU A 37 42.62 -29.37 6.00
CA LEU A 37 42.86 -30.11 4.74
C LEU A 37 42.91 -31.58 5.08
N ALA A 38 42.01 -32.39 4.56
CA ALA A 38 42.07 -33.83 4.67
C ALA A 38 43.45 -34.25 4.08
N ASN A 39 44.35 -34.84 4.92
CA ASN A 39 45.69 -35.33 4.63
C ASN A 39 46.88 -34.36 4.76
N THR A 40 46.76 -33.22 5.42
CA THR A 40 47.95 -32.51 5.88
C THR A 40 47.91 -32.40 7.41
N SER A 41 48.68 -33.27 8.06
CA SER A 41 49.05 -33.11 9.46
C SER A 41 49.93 -31.87 9.58
N ASN A 42 49.47 -30.83 10.22
CA ASN A 42 50.11 -29.56 10.51
C ASN A 42 49.80 -28.39 9.54
N VAL A 43 48.57 -27.96 9.51
CA VAL A 43 48.29 -26.57 9.12
C VAL A 43 48.42 -25.71 10.37
N ALA A 44 49.58 -25.16 10.59
CA ALA A 44 49.78 -24.12 11.59
C ALA A 44 48.97 -22.90 11.14
N PHE A 45 48.22 -22.30 12.06
CA PHE A 45 47.65 -20.96 11.86
C PHE A 45 48.82 -20.02 11.51
N ALA A 46 48.90 -19.55 10.29
CA ALA A 46 49.83 -18.50 9.93
C ALA A 46 49.36 -17.23 10.64
N THR A 47 50.14 -16.73 11.57
CA THR A 47 49.95 -15.41 12.15
C THR A 47 50.03 -14.38 11.02
N MET A 48 48.99 -13.56 10.87
CA MET A 48 49.03 -12.47 9.91
C MET A 48 50.09 -11.47 10.32
N ASN A 49 51.21 -11.45 9.59
CA ASN A 49 52.34 -10.54 9.83
C ASN A 49 52.02 -9.09 9.48
N THR A 50 50.93 -8.83 8.78
CA THR A 50 50.44 -7.51 8.47
C THR A 50 48.91 -7.51 8.53
N THR A 51 48.30 -6.46 9.02
CA THR A 51 46.86 -6.27 8.95
C THR A 51 46.46 -6.15 7.47
N PRO A 52 45.80 -7.14 6.85
CA PRO A 52 45.39 -6.99 5.46
C PRO A 52 44.30 -5.95 5.38
N VAL A 53 44.57 -4.84 4.71
CA VAL A 53 43.54 -3.92 4.26
C VAL A 53 42.95 -4.52 2.98
N MET A 54 41.84 -5.18 3.10
CA MET A 54 41.10 -5.72 1.95
C MET A 54 40.11 -4.68 1.46
N THR A 55 40.33 -4.12 0.30
CA THR A 55 39.35 -3.33 -0.40
C THR A 55 38.33 -4.28 -1.02
N LEU A 56 37.07 -4.15 -0.65
CA LEU A 56 36.01 -4.89 -1.33
C LEU A 56 35.89 -4.32 -2.76
N THR A 57 36.24 -5.17 -3.75
CA THR A 57 36.15 -4.84 -5.17
C THR A 57 35.12 -5.75 -5.84
N ASN A 58 34.60 -5.33 -6.99
CA ASN A 58 33.65 -6.10 -7.79
C ASN A 58 32.24 -6.30 -7.15
N GLY A 59 31.85 -5.45 -6.19
CA GLY A 59 30.46 -5.36 -5.85
C GLY A 59 29.69 -4.79 -7.04
N SER A 60 28.65 -5.46 -7.52
CA SER A 60 27.70 -4.91 -8.47
C SER A 60 26.37 -4.67 -7.76
N ASP A 61 25.78 -3.52 -8.01
CA ASP A 61 24.41 -3.24 -7.61
C ASP A 61 23.50 -3.77 -8.73
N ASP A 62 22.97 -4.96 -8.55
CA ASP A 62 22.13 -5.62 -9.55
C ASP A 62 20.66 -5.45 -9.18
N ALA A 63 19.89 -4.82 -10.07
CA ALA A 63 18.46 -4.69 -9.91
C ALA A 63 17.79 -6.07 -10.05
N PRO A 64 16.95 -6.51 -9.09
CA PRO A 64 16.30 -7.80 -9.18
C PRO A 64 15.44 -7.91 -10.43
N SER A 65 15.53 -9.05 -11.12
CA SER A 65 14.67 -9.33 -12.28
C SER A 65 13.20 -9.38 -11.89
N ASP A 66 12.29 -9.20 -12.86
CA ASP A 66 10.86 -9.33 -12.60
C ASP A 66 10.50 -10.71 -12.05
N ALA A 67 11.16 -11.78 -12.52
CA ALA A 67 10.95 -13.13 -11.99
C ALA A 67 11.27 -13.22 -10.49
N ASN A 68 12.38 -12.62 -10.04
CA ASN A 68 12.75 -12.59 -8.63
C ASN A 68 11.77 -11.73 -7.80
N ARG A 69 11.28 -10.62 -8.38
CA ARG A 69 10.26 -9.77 -7.75
C ARG A 69 8.94 -10.52 -7.60
N LEU A 70 8.49 -11.25 -8.64
CA LEU A 70 7.27 -12.06 -8.59
C LEU A 70 7.38 -13.16 -7.53
N ALA A 71 8.53 -13.87 -7.47
CA ALA A 71 8.78 -14.87 -6.45
C ALA A 71 8.73 -14.28 -5.03
N SER A 72 9.27 -13.08 -4.83
CA SER A 72 9.19 -12.39 -3.55
C SER A 72 7.77 -11.95 -3.21
N TRP A 73 7.02 -11.42 -4.17
CA TRP A 73 5.64 -11.02 -3.98
C TRP A 73 4.71 -12.21 -3.66
N SER A 74 4.99 -13.40 -4.21
CA SER A 74 4.18 -14.60 -3.95
C SER A 74 4.13 -14.98 -2.47
N LEU A 75 5.14 -14.60 -1.67
CA LEU A 75 5.17 -14.83 -0.22
C LEU A 75 4.07 -14.07 0.53
N PHE A 76 3.54 -13.00 -0.05
CA PHE A 76 2.45 -12.21 0.52
C PHE A 76 1.05 -12.68 0.12
N SER A 77 0.93 -13.74 -0.66
CA SER A 77 -0.37 -14.23 -1.18
C SER A 77 -1.24 -14.87 -0.09
N ASN A 78 -0.64 -15.43 0.96
CA ASN A 78 -1.37 -16.09 2.04
C ASN A 78 -1.64 -15.11 3.21
N PRO A 79 -2.90 -14.72 3.47
CA PRO A 79 -3.26 -13.81 4.55
C PRO A 79 -3.06 -14.40 5.96
N ASP A 80 -3.05 -15.72 6.10
CA ASP A 80 -2.87 -16.37 7.40
C ASP A 80 -1.40 -16.35 7.87
N LEU A 81 -0.45 -16.26 6.94
CA LEU A 81 0.97 -16.22 7.24
C LEU A 81 1.50 -14.79 7.41
N VAL A 82 0.98 -13.85 6.64
CA VAL A 82 1.50 -12.47 6.61
C VAL A 82 0.34 -11.49 6.65
N ASP A 83 0.20 -10.77 7.76
CA ASP A 83 -0.78 -9.68 7.87
C ASP A 83 -0.21 -8.39 7.28
N VAL A 84 -0.82 -7.92 6.19
CA VAL A 84 -0.48 -6.64 5.53
C VAL A 84 -1.74 -5.86 5.21
N SER A 85 -1.64 -4.53 5.21
CA SER A 85 -2.74 -3.64 4.86
C SER A 85 -2.42 -2.74 3.67
N LEU A 86 -1.13 -2.42 3.44
CA LEU A 86 -0.68 -1.56 2.36
C LEU A 86 0.47 -2.24 1.62
N LEU A 87 0.38 -2.36 0.30
CA LEU A 87 1.38 -2.95 -0.57
C LEU A 87 1.99 -1.85 -1.44
N ILE A 88 3.29 -1.63 -1.33
CA ILE A 88 4.03 -0.60 -2.06
C ILE A 88 4.86 -1.28 -3.14
N THR A 89 4.50 -1.08 -4.41
CA THR A 89 5.19 -1.76 -5.52
C THR A 89 6.55 -1.16 -5.87
N GLY A 90 6.83 0.05 -5.40
CA GLY A 90 8.06 0.76 -5.76
C GLY A 90 8.15 1.03 -7.28
N SER A 91 9.33 0.91 -7.84
CA SER A 91 9.60 1.04 -9.28
C SER A 91 9.32 -0.28 -10.01
N ALA A 92 8.09 -0.79 -9.94
CA ALA A 92 7.72 -2.06 -10.56
C ALA A 92 7.40 -1.91 -12.05
N SER A 93 7.72 -2.93 -12.85
CA SER A 93 7.25 -3.09 -14.21
C SER A 93 5.74 -3.34 -14.26
N ILE A 94 5.10 -3.16 -15.41
CA ILE A 94 3.67 -3.46 -15.59
C ILE A 94 3.36 -4.92 -15.23
N THR A 95 4.23 -5.86 -15.57
CA THR A 95 4.09 -7.29 -15.24
C THR A 95 4.02 -7.52 -13.74
N VAL A 96 4.91 -6.89 -12.98
CA VAL A 96 4.89 -7.00 -11.51
C VAL A 96 3.67 -6.31 -10.92
N GLN A 97 3.28 -5.14 -11.45
CA GLN A 97 2.07 -4.44 -11.02
C GLN A 97 0.81 -5.30 -11.23
N GLN A 98 0.66 -5.89 -12.42
CA GLN A 98 -0.44 -6.80 -12.73
C GLN A 98 -0.47 -8.01 -11.78
N TYR A 99 0.68 -8.60 -11.51
CA TYR A 99 0.78 -9.73 -10.58
C TYR A 99 0.31 -9.36 -9.17
N VAL A 100 0.77 -8.23 -8.64
CA VAL A 100 0.37 -7.75 -7.31
C VAL A 100 -1.14 -7.47 -7.25
N ILE A 101 -1.70 -6.93 -8.32
CA ILE A 101 -3.14 -6.68 -8.43
C ILE A 101 -3.93 -7.98 -8.46
N ASP A 102 -3.58 -8.89 -9.37
CA ASP A 102 -4.37 -10.08 -9.69
C ASP A 102 -4.23 -11.17 -8.63
N ASN A 103 -3.00 -11.40 -8.14
CA ASN A 103 -2.69 -12.56 -7.29
C ASN A 103 -2.59 -12.22 -5.81
N ILE A 104 -2.51 -10.94 -5.45
CA ILE A 104 -2.41 -10.53 -4.05
C ILE A 104 -3.58 -9.64 -3.65
N ALA A 105 -3.65 -8.39 -4.13
CA ALA A 105 -4.61 -7.43 -3.63
C ALA A 105 -6.07 -7.85 -3.88
N THR A 106 -6.38 -8.35 -5.10
CA THR A 106 -7.74 -8.76 -5.48
C THR A 106 -8.16 -10.11 -4.88
N VAL A 107 -7.20 -11.00 -4.64
CA VAL A 107 -7.45 -12.32 -4.03
C VAL A 107 -7.63 -12.18 -2.52
N ARG A 108 -6.70 -11.52 -1.87
CA ARG A 108 -6.72 -11.32 -0.40
C ARG A 108 -7.88 -10.43 0.06
N LYS A 109 -8.13 -9.32 -0.62
CA LYS A 109 -9.16 -8.30 -0.31
C LYS A 109 -8.98 -7.59 1.04
N ASP A 110 -7.92 -7.87 1.77
CA ASP A 110 -7.59 -7.32 3.07
C ASP A 110 -6.49 -6.24 3.03
N CYS A 111 -6.03 -5.87 1.85
CA CYS A 111 -4.97 -4.90 1.63
C CYS A 111 -5.21 -4.05 0.38
N ILE A 112 -4.49 -2.92 0.28
CA ILE A 112 -4.51 -2.03 -0.89
C ILE A 112 -3.11 -1.95 -1.48
N ALA A 113 -3.00 -2.09 -2.80
CA ALA A 113 -1.77 -1.92 -3.55
C ALA A 113 -1.65 -0.49 -4.09
N PHE A 114 -0.46 0.09 -3.96
CA PHE A 114 -0.10 1.41 -4.47
C PHE A 114 0.88 1.25 -5.62
N ILE A 115 0.54 1.81 -6.78
CA ILE A 115 1.30 1.71 -8.01
C ILE A 115 1.60 3.10 -8.59
N SER A 116 2.77 3.24 -9.18
CA SER A 116 3.19 4.43 -9.94
C SER A 116 3.50 4.06 -11.39
N PRO A 117 3.38 5.00 -12.35
CA PRO A 117 3.84 4.77 -13.72
C PRO A 117 5.35 4.49 -13.74
N PRO A 118 5.86 3.69 -14.68
CA PRO A 118 7.29 3.54 -14.89
C PRO A 118 8.00 4.89 -15.04
N SER A 119 9.24 5.00 -14.55
CA SER A 119 9.99 6.26 -14.62
C SER A 119 10.12 6.79 -16.04
N ALA A 120 10.30 5.91 -17.01
CA ALA A 120 10.38 6.26 -18.43
C ALA A 120 9.13 6.95 -18.98
N ASN A 121 7.99 6.87 -18.31
CA ASN A 121 6.76 7.50 -18.74
C ASN A 121 6.65 8.96 -18.29
N VAL A 122 7.40 9.38 -17.27
CA VAL A 122 7.23 10.69 -16.63
C VAL A 122 8.52 11.46 -16.39
N VAL A 123 9.67 10.78 -16.22
CA VAL A 123 10.94 11.44 -15.97
C VAL A 123 11.53 11.88 -17.31
N ASN A 124 11.82 13.17 -17.45
CA ASN A 124 12.35 13.80 -18.67
C ASN A 124 11.46 13.59 -19.93
N GLN A 125 10.14 13.53 -19.75
CA GLN A 125 9.16 13.30 -20.82
C GLN A 125 8.33 14.57 -21.14
N THR A 126 9.00 15.69 -21.38
CA THR A 126 8.37 17.01 -21.52
C THR A 126 7.17 17.00 -22.48
N ASN A 127 6.00 17.39 -21.96
CA ASN A 127 4.69 17.47 -22.64
C ASN A 127 4.07 16.12 -23.06
N SER A 128 4.67 14.99 -22.76
CA SER A 128 4.14 13.67 -23.11
C SER A 128 3.64 12.88 -21.90
N GLU A 129 3.85 13.39 -20.67
CA GLU A 129 3.62 12.68 -19.43
C GLU A 129 2.17 12.21 -19.29
N THR A 130 1.20 13.09 -19.57
CA THR A 130 -0.23 12.75 -19.49
C THR A 130 -0.59 11.60 -20.43
N THR A 131 -0.15 11.68 -21.70
CA THR A 131 -0.39 10.63 -22.69
C THR A 131 0.30 9.33 -22.32
N ASN A 132 1.54 9.40 -21.83
CA ASN A 132 2.28 8.22 -21.40
C ASN A 132 1.61 7.52 -20.20
N ILE A 133 1.06 8.29 -19.26
CA ILE A 133 0.31 7.74 -18.12
C ILE A 133 -1.01 7.11 -18.60
N GLN A 134 -1.72 7.72 -19.53
CA GLN A 134 -2.92 7.12 -20.14
C GLN A 134 -2.59 5.79 -20.83
N ASN A 135 -1.50 5.74 -21.59
CA ASN A 135 -1.02 4.53 -22.25
C ASN A 135 -0.62 3.46 -21.22
N TRP A 136 0.02 3.85 -20.11
CA TRP A 136 0.36 2.94 -19.03
C TRP A 136 -0.89 2.31 -18.39
N ILE A 137 -1.91 3.11 -18.06
CA ILE A 137 -3.18 2.59 -17.52
C ILE A 137 -3.89 1.68 -18.51
N THR A 138 -3.86 2.03 -19.81
CA THR A 138 -4.41 1.19 -20.88
C THR A 138 -3.66 -0.14 -20.99
N ALA A 139 -2.34 -0.13 -20.93
CA ALA A 139 -1.51 -1.33 -20.96
C ALA A 139 -1.64 -2.18 -19.68
N LEU A 140 -1.80 -1.54 -18.52
CA LEU A 140 -2.08 -2.22 -17.26
C LEU A 140 -3.40 -2.99 -17.34
N ASN A 141 -4.41 -2.44 -18.00
CA ASN A 141 -5.72 -3.05 -18.29
C ASN A 141 -6.33 -3.76 -17.07
N ARG A 142 -6.38 -3.09 -15.93
CA ARG A 142 -6.96 -3.60 -14.69
C ARG A 142 -7.91 -2.57 -14.08
N SER A 143 -8.98 -3.09 -13.49
CA SER A 143 -9.95 -2.30 -12.73
C SER A 143 -10.16 -2.98 -11.38
N SER A 144 -9.72 -2.32 -10.31
CA SER A 144 -9.84 -2.87 -8.96
C SER A 144 -9.95 -1.76 -7.93
N SER A 145 -10.85 -1.94 -6.96
CA SER A 145 -10.97 -1.04 -5.82
C SER A 145 -9.87 -1.24 -4.77
N TYR A 146 -9.07 -2.30 -4.91
CA TYR A 146 -7.92 -2.59 -4.04
C TYR A 146 -6.60 -2.05 -4.57
N VAL A 147 -6.66 -1.13 -5.53
CA VAL A 147 -5.48 -0.52 -6.16
C VAL A 147 -5.62 0.99 -6.18
N VAL A 148 -4.53 1.67 -5.91
CA VAL A 148 -4.39 3.14 -5.99
C VAL A 148 -3.25 3.45 -6.94
N ALA A 149 -3.54 4.20 -8.01
CA ALA A 149 -2.55 4.66 -8.98
C ALA A 149 -2.28 6.15 -8.80
N ASP A 150 -1.03 6.54 -8.89
CA ASP A 150 -0.59 7.93 -8.84
C ASP A 150 -0.03 8.46 -10.15
N SER A 151 0.30 9.76 -10.19
CA SER A 151 0.73 10.46 -11.40
C SER A 151 2.23 10.50 -11.64
N GLY A 152 3.07 9.82 -10.80
CA GLY A 152 4.47 9.86 -11.16
C GLY A 152 5.53 9.73 -10.09
N TRP A 153 6.56 10.57 -10.22
CA TRP A 153 7.81 10.48 -9.49
C TRP A 153 8.20 11.83 -8.88
N LYS A 154 8.85 11.78 -7.72
CA LYS A 154 9.48 12.94 -7.07
C LYS A 154 10.99 12.85 -7.13
N TYR A 155 11.65 13.99 -7.16
CA TYR A 155 13.10 14.14 -6.99
C TYR A 155 13.38 14.48 -5.54
N MET A 156 14.20 13.68 -4.88
CA MET A 156 14.52 13.84 -3.47
C MET A 156 16.00 13.56 -3.20
N PHE A 157 16.48 14.03 -2.06
CA PHE A 157 17.83 13.73 -1.60
C PHE A 157 17.88 12.36 -0.91
N ASP A 158 18.74 11.49 -1.43
CA ASP A 158 19.09 10.22 -0.80
C ASP A 158 20.30 10.43 0.14
N LYS A 159 20.02 10.46 1.43
CA LYS A 159 21.02 10.69 2.47
C LYS A 159 22.03 9.54 2.61
N TYR A 160 21.70 8.34 2.16
CA TYR A 160 22.58 7.18 2.29
C TYR A 160 23.66 7.16 1.22
N ASN A 161 23.30 7.51 -0.01
CA ASN A 161 24.22 7.60 -1.14
C ASN A 161 24.71 9.02 -1.41
N ASN A 162 24.29 10.01 -0.59
CA ASN A 162 24.64 11.42 -0.71
C ASN A 162 24.41 11.98 -2.13
N ASN A 163 23.31 11.60 -2.74
CA ASN A 163 22.93 12.07 -4.06
C ASN A 163 21.42 12.39 -4.15
N TYR A 164 21.03 13.03 -5.25
CA TYR A 164 19.62 13.25 -5.56
C TYR A 164 19.15 12.22 -6.57
N THR A 165 17.99 11.65 -6.31
CA THR A 165 17.41 10.61 -7.17
C THR A 165 15.90 10.79 -7.34
N TYR A 166 15.38 10.23 -8.43
CA TYR A 166 13.93 10.11 -8.61
C TYR A 166 13.42 8.84 -7.94
N VAL A 167 12.33 8.98 -7.18
CA VAL A 167 11.61 7.86 -6.55
C VAL A 167 10.13 7.92 -6.89
N PRO A 168 9.48 6.75 -7.03
CA PRO A 168 8.05 6.69 -7.33
C PRO A 168 7.22 7.19 -6.14
N LEU A 169 6.06 7.78 -6.42
CA LEU A 169 5.18 8.37 -5.40
C LEU A 169 4.34 7.36 -4.62
N ASN A 170 4.25 6.10 -5.06
CA ASN A 170 3.40 5.10 -4.40
C ASN A 170 3.73 4.90 -2.92
N GLY A 171 5.01 4.95 -2.55
CA GLY A 171 5.43 4.90 -1.16
C GLY A 171 4.96 6.10 -0.33
N ASP A 172 4.99 7.29 -0.93
CA ASP A 172 4.50 8.50 -0.27
C ASP A 172 2.99 8.45 -0.05
N ILE A 173 2.23 7.98 -1.05
CA ILE A 173 0.76 7.89 -0.95
C ILE A 173 0.35 6.86 0.09
N ALA A 174 1.03 5.72 0.15
CA ALA A 174 0.86 4.76 1.23
C ALA A 174 1.19 5.40 2.59
N GLY A 175 2.28 6.18 2.66
CA GLY A 175 2.66 6.95 3.85
C GLY A 175 1.62 7.98 4.27
N LEU A 176 0.94 8.65 3.33
CA LEU A 176 -0.17 9.55 3.63
C LEU A 176 -1.39 8.80 4.21
N CYS A 177 -1.63 7.56 3.78
CA CYS A 177 -2.64 6.71 4.40
C CYS A 177 -2.29 6.41 5.86
N VAL A 178 -1.05 6.02 6.15
CA VAL A 178 -0.57 5.77 7.52
C VAL A 178 -0.62 7.04 8.37
N TYR A 179 -0.20 8.18 7.81
CA TYR A 179 -0.32 9.46 8.48
C TYR A 179 -1.77 9.81 8.82
N THR A 180 -2.69 9.54 7.90
CA THR A 180 -4.13 9.76 8.12
C THR A 180 -4.65 8.88 9.25
N ASP A 181 -4.19 7.64 9.36
CA ASP A 181 -4.54 6.74 10.46
C ASP A 181 -4.05 7.27 11.81
N ALA A 182 -2.85 7.84 11.84
CA ALA A 182 -2.27 8.39 13.06
C ALA A 182 -2.95 9.67 13.56
N VAL A 183 -3.41 10.55 12.65
CA VAL A 183 -4.00 11.86 13.02
C VAL A 183 -5.52 11.87 13.02
N ARG A 184 -6.13 10.89 12.38
CA ARG A 184 -7.60 10.72 12.27
C ARG A 184 -7.91 9.22 12.30
N ASP A 185 -8.52 8.71 11.22
CA ASP A 185 -8.92 7.32 11.08
C ASP A 185 -8.77 6.85 9.63
N PRO A 186 -8.71 5.53 9.38
CA PRO A 186 -8.56 4.97 8.04
C PRO A 186 -9.63 5.36 7.02
N TRP A 187 -10.80 5.75 7.49
CA TRP A 187 -11.92 6.18 6.64
C TRP A 187 -11.92 7.65 6.27
N PHE A 188 -10.90 8.41 6.66
CA PHE A 188 -10.67 9.75 6.14
C PHE A 188 -9.85 9.70 4.85
N SER A 189 -10.15 10.62 3.91
CA SER A 189 -9.35 10.74 2.69
C SER A 189 -7.91 11.17 3.01
N PRO A 190 -6.89 10.50 2.46
CA PRO A 190 -5.49 10.90 2.61
C PRO A 190 -5.12 12.09 1.73
N ALA A 191 -6.02 12.52 0.85
CA ALA A 191 -5.77 13.60 -0.11
C ALA A 191 -6.13 14.99 0.44
N GLY A 192 -5.73 16.01 -0.29
CA GLY A 192 -6.06 17.41 -0.05
C GLY A 192 -5.07 18.13 0.85
N PHE A 193 -5.26 19.44 1.00
CA PHE A 193 -4.32 20.33 1.68
C PHE A 193 -4.15 20.05 3.19
N ASN A 194 -5.11 19.40 3.82
CA ASN A 194 -5.05 19.13 5.26
C ASN A 194 -4.15 17.92 5.61
N ARG A 195 -4.10 16.90 4.75
CA ARG A 195 -3.40 15.63 5.03
C ARG A 195 -2.56 15.13 3.88
N GLY A 196 -2.81 15.59 2.65
CA GLY A 196 -2.16 15.11 1.44
C GLY A 196 -0.82 15.75 1.12
N ASN A 197 -0.19 16.48 2.04
CA ASN A 197 1.13 17.10 1.82
C ASN A 197 2.24 16.05 1.85
N LEU A 198 2.97 15.95 0.72
CA LEU A 198 4.15 15.09 0.57
C LEU A 198 5.37 15.77 1.19
N LYS A 199 6.21 14.96 1.84
CA LYS A 199 7.46 15.41 2.46
C LYS A 199 8.67 15.04 1.59
N ASN A 200 9.81 15.72 1.83
CA ASN A 200 11.07 15.45 1.12
C ASN A 200 10.92 15.51 -0.40
N VAL A 201 10.24 16.52 -0.91
CA VAL A 201 10.08 16.77 -2.35
C VAL A 201 10.92 17.99 -2.71
N VAL A 202 11.98 17.80 -3.49
CA VAL A 202 12.74 18.90 -4.08
C VAL A 202 11.98 19.43 -5.30
N LYS A 203 11.53 18.52 -6.16
CA LYS A 203 10.62 18.78 -7.27
C LYS A 203 9.89 17.51 -7.66
N LEU A 204 8.78 17.64 -8.34
CA LEU A 204 8.15 16.52 -9.05
C LEU A 204 8.88 16.28 -10.39
N ALA A 205 8.80 15.07 -10.94
CA ALA A 205 9.27 14.77 -12.29
C ALA A 205 8.56 15.66 -13.32
N TRP A 206 7.27 15.92 -13.08
CA TRP A 206 6.46 16.89 -13.79
C TRP A 206 5.33 17.41 -12.88
N ASN A 207 4.83 18.61 -13.15
CA ASN A 207 3.76 19.21 -12.37
C ASN A 207 2.50 19.38 -13.23
N PRO A 208 1.47 18.54 -13.10
CA PRO A 208 0.30 18.58 -13.94
C PRO A 208 -0.50 19.88 -13.75
N ASN A 209 -0.89 20.54 -14.84
CA ASN A 209 -1.81 21.65 -14.81
C ASN A 209 -3.26 21.16 -14.52
N LYS A 210 -4.22 22.10 -14.40
CA LYS A 210 -5.61 21.75 -14.06
C LYS A 210 -6.22 20.75 -15.04
N THR A 211 -6.12 21.00 -16.34
CA THR A 211 -6.68 20.12 -17.38
C THR A 211 -6.07 18.73 -17.35
N GLN A 212 -4.74 18.65 -17.18
CA GLN A 212 -4.03 17.37 -17.05
C GLN A 212 -4.47 16.61 -15.80
N ARG A 213 -4.62 17.29 -14.65
CA ARG A 213 -5.16 16.65 -13.43
C ARG A 213 -6.57 16.13 -13.63
N ASP A 214 -7.45 16.91 -14.27
CA ASP A 214 -8.83 16.50 -14.54
C ASP A 214 -8.86 15.26 -15.47
N THR A 215 -8.00 15.23 -16.49
CA THR A 215 -7.84 14.07 -17.40
C THR A 215 -7.38 12.82 -16.65
N LEU A 216 -6.32 12.93 -15.85
CA LEU A 216 -5.80 11.80 -15.08
C LEU A 216 -6.81 11.29 -14.04
N TYR A 217 -7.46 12.21 -13.35
CA TYR A 217 -8.49 11.85 -12.37
C TYR A 217 -9.69 11.18 -13.02
N GLY A 218 -10.00 11.52 -14.29
CA GLY A 218 -11.03 10.87 -15.10
C GLY A 218 -10.77 9.37 -15.29
N ILE A 219 -9.52 8.96 -15.47
CA ILE A 219 -9.11 7.55 -15.68
C ILE A 219 -8.72 6.82 -14.39
N GLY A 220 -8.94 7.40 -13.21
CA GLY A 220 -8.66 6.76 -11.92
C GLY A 220 -7.23 6.93 -11.41
N VAL A 221 -6.42 7.77 -12.04
CA VAL A 221 -5.08 8.15 -11.57
C VAL A 221 -5.18 9.35 -10.65
N ASN A 222 -4.58 9.27 -9.47
CA ASN A 222 -4.59 10.35 -8.50
C ASN A 222 -3.45 11.33 -8.79
N PRO A 223 -3.75 12.56 -9.22
CA PRO A 223 -2.72 13.53 -9.53
C PRO A 223 -2.04 14.04 -8.25
N VAL A 224 -0.73 14.16 -8.32
CA VAL A 224 0.08 14.87 -7.34
C VAL A 224 0.59 16.14 -8.00
N GLY A 225 0.38 17.28 -7.34
CA GLY A 225 0.77 18.57 -7.88
C GLY A 225 1.41 19.47 -6.83
N THR A 226 2.27 20.38 -7.28
CA THR A 226 2.85 21.43 -6.45
C THR A 226 2.03 22.71 -6.62
N PHE A 227 1.54 23.24 -5.51
CA PHE A 227 0.71 24.43 -5.46
C PHE A 227 1.46 25.56 -4.75
N ALA A 228 1.40 26.76 -5.30
CA ALA A 228 2.06 27.93 -4.71
C ALA A 228 1.56 28.18 -3.28
N GLY A 229 2.49 28.28 -2.34
CA GLY A 229 2.19 28.48 -0.92
C GLY A 229 1.60 27.28 -0.18
N GLN A 230 1.32 26.16 -0.86
CA GLN A 230 0.69 24.97 -0.28
C GLN A 230 1.59 23.73 -0.33
N GLY A 231 2.69 23.78 -1.09
CA GLY A 231 3.60 22.65 -1.28
C GLY A 231 3.10 21.60 -2.27
N THR A 232 3.67 20.42 -2.20
CA THR A 232 3.32 19.28 -3.06
C THR A 232 2.26 18.43 -2.38
N VAL A 233 1.14 18.22 -3.05
CA VAL A 233 -0.07 17.64 -2.45
C VAL A 233 -0.63 16.53 -3.34
N LEU A 234 -1.07 15.45 -2.71
CA LEU A 234 -1.93 14.45 -3.33
C LEU A 234 -3.32 15.07 -3.56
N PHE A 235 -3.72 15.24 -4.82
CA PHE A 235 -4.95 15.94 -5.19
C PHE A 235 -5.97 15.00 -5.84
N GLY A 236 -6.12 13.81 -5.27
CA GLY A 236 -7.09 12.81 -5.67
C GLY A 236 -7.14 11.64 -4.69
N ASP A 237 -8.31 11.00 -4.57
CA ASP A 237 -8.55 9.90 -3.64
C ASP A 237 -9.33 8.73 -4.28
N LYS A 238 -9.13 8.52 -5.58
CA LYS A 238 -9.75 7.41 -6.32
C LYS A 238 -8.97 6.11 -6.16
N THR A 239 -9.71 5.01 -6.14
CA THR A 239 -9.18 3.68 -6.46
C THR A 239 -9.14 3.49 -7.98
N LEU A 240 -8.48 2.45 -8.46
CA LEU A 240 -8.40 2.13 -9.91
C LEU A 240 -9.67 1.44 -10.41
N GLN A 241 -10.80 1.58 -9.70
CA GLN A 241 -12.07 1.02 -10.14
C GLN A 241 -12.70 1.89 -11.22
N SER A 242 -12.94 1.30 -12.40
CA SER A 242 -13.54 1.98 -13.55
C SER A 242 -15.05 2.17 -13.42
N LYS A 243 -15.75 1.21 -12.78
CA LYS A 243 -17.20 1.29 -12.58
C LYS A 243 -17.52 2.18 -11.38
N PRO A 244 -18.39 3.20 -11.52
CA PRO A 244 -18.83 4.02 -10.39
C PRO A 244 -19.45 3.16 -9.29
N SER A 245 -18.94 3.26 -8.07
CA SER A 245 -19.52 2.63 -6.88
C SER A 245 -19.05 3.35 -5.61
N ALA A 246 -19.48 2.89 -4.44
CA ALA A 246 -18.96 3.39 -3.18
C ALA A 246 -17.45 3.12 -3.01
N PHE A 247 -16.94 2.07 -3.65
CA PHE A 247 -15.56 1.62 -3.56
C PHE A 247 -14.60 2.28 -4.55
N ASP A 248 -15.07 3.26 -5.32
CA ASP A 248 -14.21 4.06 -6.20
C ASP A 248 -13.37 5.10 -5.44
N ARG A 249 -13.47 5.13 -4.10
CA ARG A 249 -12.74 6.02 -3.20
C ARG A 249 -11.84 5.26 -2.24
N ILE A 250 -10.63 5.77 -2.03
CA ILE A 250 -9.62 5.19 -1.13
C ILE A 250 -10.18 5.09 0.30
N ASN A 251 -10.79 6.15 0.79
CA ASN A 251 -11.32 6.21 2.15
C ASN A 251 -12.39 5.16 2.40
N VAL A 252 -13.31 4.95 1.45
CA VAL A 252 -14.37 3.94 1.60
C VAL A 252 -13.80 2.53 1.52
N ARG A 253 -12.88 2.26 0.57
CA ARG A 253 -12.26 0.94 0.49
C ARG A 253 -11.47 0.61 1.76
N ARG A 254 -10.73 1.57 2.30
CA ARG A 254 -9.99 1.40 3.55
C ARG A 254 -10.92 1.18 4.75
N LEU A 255 -12.03 1.92 4.83
CA LEU A 255 -13.07 1.67 5.82
C LEU A 255 -13.51 0.20 5.80
N PHE A 256 -13.88 -0.31 4.62
CA PHE A 256 -14.38 -1.69 4.52
C PHE A 256 -13.31 -2.72 4.85
N ILE A 257 -12.05 -2.52 4.46
CA ILE A 257 -10.95 -3.41 4.84
C ILE A 257 -10.81 -3.49 6.36
N VAL A 258 -10.87 -2.36 7.06
CA VAL A 258 -10.79 -2.34 8.53
C VAL A 258 -12.00 -3.04 9.16
N LEU A 259 -13.21 -2.76 8.64
CA LEU A 259 -14.43 -3.41 9.12
C LEU A 259 -14.39 -4.93 8.91
N GLU A 260 -14.09 -5.35 7.68
CA GLU A 260 -14.04 -6.77 7.29
C GLU A 260 -13.00 -7.52 8.11
N LYS A 261 -11.78 -7.00 8.26
CA LYS A 261 -10.72 -7.61 9.08
C LYS A 261 -11.14 -7.75 10.57
N SER A 262 -11.65 -6.67 11.15
CA SER A 262 -12.00 -6.64 12.57
C SER A 262 -13.17 -7.56 12.87
N ILE A 263 -14.22 -7.52 12.06
CA ILE A 263 -15.42 -8.35 12.24
C ILE A 263 -15.11 -9.82 11.95
N ALA A 264 -14.35 -10.12 10.89
CA ALA A 264 -13.94 -11.49 10.57
C ALA A 264 -13.10 -12.11 11.70
N GLN A 265 -12.19 -11.34 12.30
CA GLN A 265 -11.42 -11.82 13.44
C GLN A 265 -12.30 -12.09 14.66
N ALA A 266 -13.27 -11.22 14.93
CA ALA A 266 -14.22 -11.40 16.00
C ALA A 266 -15.17 -12.59 15.74
N ALA A 267 -15.63 -12.75 14.50
CA ALA A 267 -16.50 -13.87 14.10
C ALA A 267 -15.83 -15.25 14.21
N LYS A 268 -14.49 -15.34 14.21
CA LYS A 268 -13.77 -16.61 14.43
C LYS A 268 -14.11 -17.26 15.77
N PHE A 269 -14.47 -16.49 16.77
CA PHE A 269 -14.87 -17.02 18.06
C PHE A 269 -16.26 -17.68 18.07
N SER A 270 -17.07 -17.46 17.02
CA SER A 270 -18.35 -18.15 16.83
C SER A 270 -18.22 -19.46 16.05
N LEU A 271 -17.00 -19.81 15.56
CA LEU A 271 -16.76 -21.08 14.89
C LEU A 271 -16.89 -22.24 15.89
N PHE A 272 -17.55 -23.31 15.46
CA PHE A 272 -17.83 -24.50 16.23
C PHE A 272 -18.85 -24.32 17.37
N GLU A 273 -19.46 -23.14 17.53
CA GLU A 273 -20.61 -22.93 18.38
C GLU A 273 -21.90 -23.33 17.66
N PHE A 274 -22.98 -23.54 18.45
CA PHE A 274 -24.28 -23.85 17.90
C PHE A 274 -24.89 -22.65 17.18
N ASN A 275 -25.51 -22.86 16.02
CA ASN A 275 -26.26 -21.79 15.34
C ASN A 275 -27.66 -21.70 15.97
N ASP A 276 -27.76 -21.06 17.12
CA ASP A 276 -28.99 -20.80 17.87
C ASP A 276 -29.19 -19.30 18.10
N VAL A 277 -30.33 -18.93 18.63
CA VAL A 277 -30.70 -17.53 18.92
C VAL A 277 -29.68 -16.89 19.88
N THR A 278 -29.05 -17.65 20.75
CA THR A 278 -28.06 -17.15 21.72
C THR A 278 -26.79 -16.69 20.98
N THR A 279 -26.25 -17.52 20.12
CA THR A 279 -25.04 -17.23 19.32
C THR A 279 -25.32 -16.11 18.31
N GLN A 280 -26.49 -16.10 17.68
CA GLN A 280 -26.91 -15.03 16.76
C GLN A 280 -26.96 -13.67 17.50
N ASN A 281 -27.57 -13.62 18.70
CA ASN A 281 -27.61 -12.41 19.51
C ASN A 281 -26.22 -11.99 20.01
N GLN A 282 -25.35 -12.93 20.37
CA GLN A 282 -23.97 -12.63 20.75
C GLN A 282 -23.21 -11.94 19.62
N PHE A 283 -23.34 -12.43 18.38
CA PHE A 283 -22.73 -11.82 17.22
C PHE A 283 -23.26 -10.38 17.00
N VAL A 284 -24.58 -10.18 17.04
CA VAL A 284 -25.17 -8.84 16.91
C VAL A 284 -24.68 -7.90 18.00
N ASN A 285 -24.64 -8.35 19.25
CA ASN A 285 -24.16 -7.59 20.40
C ASN A 285 -22.68 -7.27 20.37
N LEU A 286 -21.88 -8.08 19.66
CA LEU A 286 -20.45 -7.82 19.43
C LEU A 286 -20.23 -6.79 18.32
N VAL A 287 -20.93 -6.91 17.19
CA VAL A 287 -20.72 -6.07 16.00
C VAL A 287 -21.37 -4.69 16.14
N THR A 288 -22.55 -4.61 16.76
CA THR A 288 -23.32 -3.36 16.85
C THR A 288 -22.58 -2.22 17.57
N PRO A 289 -21.96 -2.42 18.75
CA PRO A 289 -21.20 -1.36 19.43
C PRO A 289 -19.98 -0.90 18.63
N PHE A 290 -19.31 -1.83 17.94
CA PHE A 290 -18.16 -1.50 17.07
C PHE A 290 -18.58 -0.58 15.93
N LEU A 291 -19.69 -0.88 15.24
CA LEU A 291 -20.21 -0.04 14.18
C LEU A 291 -20.74 1.29 14.71
N ALA A 292 -21.30 1.32 15.94
CA ALA A 292 -21.75 2.55 16.59
C ALA A 292 -20.56 3.49 16.88
N ASP A 293 -19.41 2.97 17.33
CA ASP A 293 -18.19 3.76 17.51
C ASP A 293 -17.72 4.37 16.19
N ILE A 294 -17.68 3.58 15.11
CA ILE A 294 -17.28 4.07 13.78
C ILE A 294 -18.26 5.13 13.26
N LYS A 295 -19.55 4.98 13.53
CA LYS A 295 -20.57 6.00 13.22
C LYS A 295 -20.31 7.29 14.01
N ALA A 296 -20.04 7.21 15.31
CA ALA A 296 -19.69 8.36 16.14
C ALA A 296 -18.39 9.06 15.64
N ARG A 297 -17.43 8.31 15.13
CA ARG A 297 -16.18 8.80 14.53
C ARG A 297 -16.33 9.19 13.05
N ARG A 298 -17.54 9.33 12.53
CA ARG A 298 -17.87 9.83 11.18
C ARG A 298 -17.42 8.90 10.03
N GLY A 299 -17.19 7.61 10.27
CA GLY A 299 -16.81 6.65 9.23
C GLY A 299 -18.02 6.21 8.39
N ILE A 300 -19.17 6.08 9.02
CA ILE A 300 -20.43 5.67 8.39
C ILE A 300 -21.58 6.59 8.77
N PHE A 301 -22.51 6.75 7.87
CA PHE A 301 -23.75 7.51 8.15
C PHE A 301 -24.75 6.65 8.90
N ASP A 302 -24.88 5.39 8.50
CA ASP A 302 -25.81 4.45 9.09
C ASP A 302 -25.40 3.01 8.86
N TYR A 303 -25.88 2.08 9.71
CA TYR A 303 -25.64 0.66 9.59
C TYR A 303 -26.83 -0.15 10.09
N ARG A 304 -26.90 -1.40 9.64
CA ARG A 304 -27.81 -2.42 10.17
C ARG A 304 -27.12 -3.76 10.20
N VAL A 305 -27.21 -4.46 11.31
CA VAL A 305 -26.74 -5.84 11.47
C VAL A 305 -27.98 -6.74 11.53
N VAL A 306 -27.99 -7.78 10.74
CA VAL A 306 -29.03 -8.80 10.72
C VAL A 306 -28.35 -10.15 10.91
N CYS A 307 -28.71 -10.82 12.00
CA CYS A 307 -28.29 -12.18 12.28
C CYS A 307 -29.40 -12.79 13.12
N ASP A 308 -30.41 -13.32 12.47
CA ASP A 308 -31.63 -13.87 13.07
C ASP A 308 -32.20 -14.98 12.18
N SER A 309 -33.40 -15.45 12.51
CA SER A 309 -34.10 -16.51 11.74
C SER A 309 -34.41 -16.15 10.30
N THR A 310 -34.31 -14.87 9.89
CA THR A 310 -34.58 -14.45 8.50
C THR A 310 -33.45 -14.78 7.57
N ASN A 311 -32.19 -14.73 8.04
CA ASN A 311 -31.00 -15.10 7.28
C ASN A 311 -30.34 -16.40 7.76
N ASN A 312 -30.64 -16.89 8.98
CA ASN A 312 -30.28 -18.22 9.48
C ASN A 312 -31.52 -19.12 9.47
N THR A 313 -31.98 -19.46 8.26
CA THR A 313 -33.11 -20.38 8.06
C THR A 313 -32.72 -21.80 8.46
N GLN A 314 -33.71 -22.71 8.65
CA GLN A 314 -33.43 -24.10 8.97
C GLN A 314 -32.48 -24.75 7.95
N SER A 315 -32.59 -24.43 6.67
CA SER A 315 -31.69 -24.95 5.61
C SER A 315 -30.25 -24.47 5.79
N VAL A 316 -30.03 -23.23 6.26
CA VAL A 316 -28.68 -22.69 6.57
C VAL A 316 -28.09 -23.41 7.77
N ILE A 317 -28.90 -23.61 8.82
CA ILE A 317 -28.49 -24.32 10.03
C ILE A 317 -28.14 -25.76 9.71
N ASP A 318 -29.00 -26.46 8.93
CA ASP A 318 -28.78 -27.85 8.52
C ASP A 318 -27.53 -28.02 7.64
N SER A 319 -27.11 -26.93 6.95
CA SER A 319 -25.87 -26.89 6.17
C SER A 319 -24.64 -26.50 7.00
N ASN A 320 -24.76 -26.44 8.34
CA ASN A 320 -23.71 -26.00 9.27
C ASN A 320 -23.14 -24.63 8.94
N GLN A 321 -23.97 -23.71 8.45
CA GLN A 321 -23.60 -22.34 8.10
C GLN A 321 -24.18 -21.35 9.11
N PHE A 322 -23.44 -20.27 9.32
CA PHE A 322 -23.86 -19.13 10.12
C PHE A 322 -23.76 -17.87 9.27
N VAL A 323 -24.85 -17.11 9.12
CA VAL A 323 -24.93 -15.95 8.25
C VAL A 323 -25.22 -14.70 9.07
N GLY A 324 -24.35 -13.71 8.94
CA GLY A 324 -24.53 -12.36 9.48
C GLY A 324 -24.45 -11.33 8.36
N ASP A 325 -25.54 -10.60 8.12
CA ASP A 325 -25.58 -9.55 7.12
C ASP A 325 -25.34 -8.18 7.76
N ILE A 326 -24.38 -7.45 7.21
CA ILE A 326 -23.98 -6.14 7.70
C ILE A 326 -24.17 -5.11 6.59
N TYR A 327 -25.21 -4.27 6.74
CA TYR A 327 -25.51 -3.20 5.80
C TYR A 327 -24.88 -1.89 6.28
N ILE A 328 -24.12 -1.21 5.41
CA ILE A 328 -23.35 -0.02 5.76
C ILE A 328 -23.59 1.09 4.74
N LYS A 329 -23.86 2.30 5.22
CA LYS A 329 -23.86 3.54 4.43
C LYS A 329 -22.56 4.31 4.72
N PRO A 330 -21.52 4.19 3.86
CA PRO A 330 -20.24 4.83 4.12
C PRO A 330 -20.30 6.36 3.97
N ALA A 331 -19.49 7.07 4.73
CA ALA A 331 -19.26 8.49 4.52
C ALA A 331 -18.35 8.70 3.29
N ARG A 332 -18.72 9.65 2.43
CA ARG A 332 -17.96 9.99 1.22
C ARG A 332 -17.22 11.30 1.39
N SER A 333 -16.02 11.38 0.80
CA SER A 333 -15.25 12.62 0.73
C SER A 333 -15.87 13.62 -0.25
N VAL A 334 -15.69 14.92 0.02
CA VAL A 334 -16.08 16.00 -0.89
C VAL A 334 -14.96 16.21 -1.91
N ASN A 335 -15.27 16.02 -3.19
CA ASN A 335 -14.30 16.17 -4.29
C ASN A 335 -14.54 17.43 -5.12
N PHE A 336 -15.77 17.98 -5.11
CA PHE A 336 -16.12 19.17 -5.85
C PHE A 336 -16.83 20.16 -4.93
N ILE A 337 -16.41 21.41 -5.00
CA ILE A 337 -17.05 22.53 -4.28
C ILE A 337 -17.53 23.51 -5.33
N GLN A 338 -18.83 23.72 -5.37
CA GLN A 338 -19.46 24.78 -6.17
C GLN A 338 -19.78 25.95 -5.25
N LEU A 339 -19.24 27.10 -5.55
CA LEU A 339 -19.52 28.35 -4.83
C LEU A 339 -20.31 29.28 -5.75
N ASN A 340 -21.50 29.63 -5.33
CA ASN A 340 -22.37 30.59 -6.05
C ASN A 340 -22.31 31.95 -5.34
N PHE A 341 -21.75 32.92 -6.01
CA PHE A 341 -21.75 34.33 -5.55
C PHE A 341 -22.84 35.08 -6.25
N ILE A 342 -23.83 35.53 -5.49
CA ILE A 342 -24.99 36.29 -5.99
C ILE A 342 -24.83 37.73 -5.54
N ALA A 343 -24.63 38.64 -6.49
CA ALA A 343 -24.62 40.07 -6.22
C ALA A 343 -26.06 40.58 -6.11
N VAL A 344 -26.39 41.16 -4.98
CA VAL A 344 -27.73 41.71 -4.68
C VAL A 344 -27.71 43.22 -4.70
N ARG A 345 -28.76 43.85 -5.21
CA ARG A 345 -28.89 45.29 -5.19
C ARG A 345 -29.02 45.83 -3.75
N THR A 346 -28.47 47.00 -3.51
CA THR A 346 -28.55 47.68 -2.22
C THR A 346 -30.03 47.93 -1.89
N GLY A 347 -30.52 47.42 -0.74
CA GLY A 347 -31.87 47.57 -0.29
C GLY A 347 -32.81 46.36 -0.46
N VAL A 348 -32.27 45.20 -0.95
CA VAL A 348 -33.02 43.94 -0.98
C VAL A 348 -32.67 43.12 0.26
N GLU A 349 -33.70 42.72 1.02
CA GLU A 349 -33.49 41.84 2.18
C GLU A 349 -33.15 40.41 1.75
N PHE A 350 -32.12 39.80 2.37
CA PHE A 350 -31.62 38.44 2.04
C PHE A 350 -32.70 37.35 2.21
N THR A 351 -33.68 37.56 3.11
CA THR A 351 -34.83 36.66 3.32
C THR A 351 -35.69 36.47 2.10
N THR A 352 -35.76 37.48 1.22
CA THR A 352 -36.57 37.45 -0.03
C THR A 352 -35.91 36.63 -1.12
N ILE A 353 -34.57 36.44 -1.07
CA ILE A 353 -33.81 35.74 -2.09
C ILE A 353 -33.66 34.24 -1.74
N VAL A 354 -33.50 33.91 -0.45
CA VAL A 354 -33.37 32.53 0.02
C VAL A 354 -34.67 31.74 -0.07
N GLY A 355 -35.83 32.42 -0.09
CA GLY A 355 -37.15 31.78 -0.21
C GLY A 355 -37.55 31.40 -1.65
N GLN A 356 -36.74 31.69 -2.68
CA GLN A 356 -37.03 31.38 -4.09
C GLN A 356 -36.05 30.34 -4.71
N ALA A 357 -35.22 29.63 -3.91
CA ALA A 357 -34.28 28.60 -4.37
C ALA A 357 -34.81 27.20 -4.08
#